data_b3571c16cf31b0b9676a28b170f34282
#
_entry.id   b3571c16cf31b0b9676a28b170f34282
#
_cell.length_a   1.000
_cell.length_b   1.000
_cell.length_c   1.000
_cell.angle_alpha   90.00
_cell.angle_beta   90.00
_cell.angle_gamma   90.00
#
_symmetry.space_group_name_H-M   'P 1'
#
loop_
_entity.id
_entity.type
_entity.pdbx_description
1 polymer ?
#
loop_
_entity_poly.entity_id
_entity_poly.type
_entity_poly.pdbx_seq_one_letter_code
_entity_poly.pdbx_strand_id
1 'polypeptide(L)'
;TMDTDLIVNDPQYFYGASRIRGLDLTDVAHAIVGTLNLNNCTALRELNVSCEAGQTTFNALLVGNCRNLRKLDISGLKSSSFTGMDLSSNTKLETFLAGDTSLTGVTFAGGAPLAVCVLPGTLQTLELRYLNKLTNAGLQLEGTANITRLVIDNCSLIDWNTLLQQCSATSYLRITGIDMDGNGNLLRRLMTMGGVD
;
A
#
# COMPACT_ATOMS: atom_id res chain seq x y z
N THR A 1 2.43 17.05 21.90
CA THR A 1 1.96 15.71 21.53
C THR A 1 0.44 15.74 21.50
N MET A 2 -0.14 15.59 20.34
CA MET A 2 -1.57 15.54 20.14
C MET A 2 -2.00 14.07 20.24
N ASP A 3 -2.84 13.76 21.21
CA ASP A 3 -3.48 12.44 21.29
C ASP A 3 -4.62 12.42 20.28
N THR A 4 -4.39 11.82 19.13
CA THR A 4 -5.33 11.83 18.01
C THR A 4 -6.52 10.91 18.23
N ASP A 5 -6.44 9.93 19.12
CA ASP A 5 -7.60 9.13 19.51
C ASP A 5 -8.67 9.98 20.18
N LEU A 6 -8.25 10.99 20.94
CA LEU A 6 -9.16 11.96 21.57
C LEU A 6 -9.81 12.92 20.57
N ILE A 7 -9.09 13.30 19.50
CA ILE A 7 -9.57 14.36 18.59
C ILE A 7 -10.46 13.82 17.49
N VAL A 8 -10.13 12.69 16.91
CA VAL A 8 -10.83 12.16 15.72
C VAL A 8 -11.99 11.24 16.10
N ASN A 9 -11.93 10.60 17.25
CA ASN A 9 -12.94 9.64 17.69
C ASN A 9 -13.91 10.20 18.75
N ASP A 10 -13.59 11.35 19.36
CA ASP A 10 -14.50 12.00 20.29
C ASP A 10 -15.51 12.88 19.53
N PRO A 11 -16.82 12.52 19.54
CA PRO A 11 -17.85 13.31 18.86
C PRO A 11 -17.92 14.75 19.37
N GLN A 12 -17.39 15.03 20.55
CA GLN A 12 -17.39 16.36 21.15
C GLN A 12 -16.38 17.28 20.47
N TYR A 13 -15.26 16.74 19.97
CA TYR A 13 -14.18 17.51 19.35
C TYR A 13 -14.20 17.47 17.82
N PHE A 14 -14.82 16.45 17.23
CA PHE A 14 -14.83 16.28 15.77
C PHE A 14 -16.26 16.17 15.21
N TYR A 15 -17.04 17.21 15.45
CA TYR A 15 -18.37 17.33 14.85
C TYR A 15 -18.25 17.39 13.32
N GLY A 16 -18.72 16.33 12.65
CA GLY A 16 -18.74 16.28 11.19
C GLY A 16 -17.63 15.46 10.55
N ALA A 17 -16.91 14.62 11.31
CA ALA A 17 -15.93 13.68 10.76
C ALA A 17 -16.49 12.89 9.57
N SER A 18 -17.75 12.46 9.62
CA SER A 18 -18.45 11.77 8.54
C SER A 18 -18.67 12.61 7.26
N ARG A 19 -18.43 13.92 7.29
CA ARG A 19 -18.58 14.83 6.14
C ARG A 19 -17.25 15.20 5.50
N ILE A 20 -16.12 14.91 6.16
CA ILE A 20 -14.79 15.24 5.67
C ILE A 20 -14.52 14.40 4.43
N ARG A 21 -14.15 15.08 3.34
CA ARG A 21 -13.80 14.45 2.06
C ARG A 21 -12.32 14.49 1.77
N GLY A 22 -11.60 15.49 2.26
CA GLY A 22 -10.16 15.62 2.18
C GLY A 22 -9.59 15.99 3.53
N LEU A 23 -8.50 15.35 3.93
CA LEU A 23 -7.78 15.63 5.16
C LEU A 23 -6.28 15.66 4.82
N ASP A 24 -5.67 16.80 5.07
CA ASP A 24 -4.26 17.02 4.88
C ASP A 24 -3.59 17.28 6.24
N LEU A 25 -2.72 16.37 6.62
CA LEU A 25 -1.91 16.38 7.83
C LEU A 25 -0.41 16.35 7.49
N THR A 26 -0.04 16.86 6.30
CA THR A 26 1.36 16.94 5.88
C THR A 26 2.17 17.63 6.97
N ASP A 27 3.34 17.08 7.27
CA ASP A 27 4.30 17.55 8.27
C ASP A 27 3.80 17.61 9.72
N VAL A 28 2.50 17.42 9.99
CA VAL A 28 2.03 17.27 11.37
C VAL A 28 1.99 15.81 11.83
N ALA A 29 2.11 14.86 10.90
CA ALA A 29 2.11 13.43 11.20
C ALA A 29 3.25 13.02 12.16
N HIS A 30 4.39 13.74 12.17
CA HIS A 30 5.48 13.51 13.12
C HIS A 30 5.08 13.78 14.58
N ALA A 31 4.08 14.62 14.81
CA ALA A 31 3.56 14.93 16.15
C ALA A 31 2.49 13.95 16.62
N ILE A 32 2.04 13.05 15.74
CA ILE A 32 1.04 12.02 16.08
C ILE A 32 1.73 10.90 16.85
N VAL A 33 1.26 10.65 18.06
CA VAL A 33 1.73 9.55 18.90
C VAL A 33 0.67 8.46 18.92
N GLY A 34 1.07 7.23 18.56
CA GLY A 34 0.17 6.08 18.61
C GLY A 34 -0.64 5.91 17.32
N THR A 35 -1.94 5.74 17.43
CA THR A 35 -2.85 5.38 16.34
C THR A 35 -3.62 6.58 15.83
N LEU A 36 -3.61 6.81 14.53
CA LEU A 36 -4.55 7.70 13.87
C LEU A 36 -5.76 6.90 13.39
N ASN A 37 -6.88 7.04 14.08
CA ASN A 37 -8.12 6.34 13.76
C ASN A 37 -9.09 7.27 13.02
N LEU A 38 -9.30 7.03 11.72
CA LEU A 38 -10.18 7.81 10.85
C LEU A 38 -11.45 7.04 10.46
N ASN A 39 -11.77 5.95 11.14
CA ASN A 39 -12.95 5.13 10.79
C ASN A 39 -14.28 5.89 10.82
N ASN A 40 -14.35 7.01 11.54
CA ASN A 40 -15.54 7.88 11.52
C ASN A 40 -15.60 8.81 10.30
N CYS A 41 -14.52 8.94 9.53
CA CYS A 41 -14.45 9.78 8.34
C CYS A 41 -14.97 9.03 7.09
N THR A 42 -16.20 8.58 7.12
CA THR A 42 -16.78 7.68 6.09
C THR A 42 -16.93 8.32 4.70
N ALA A 43 -16.93 9.66 4.61
CA ALA A 43 -16.95 10.38 3.33
C ALA A 43 -15.55 10.68 2.77
N LEU A 44 -14.47 10.30 3.47
CA LEU A 44 -13.10 10.63 3.12
C LEU A 44 -12.73 10.05 1.75
N ARG A 45 -12.19 10.91 0.89
CA ARG A 45 -11.73 10.57 -0.46
C ARG A 45 -10.23 10.73 -0.62
N GLU A 46 -9.66 11.69 0.07
CA GLU A 46 -8.24 12.02 -0.01
C GLU A 46 -7.68 12.19 1.40
N LEU A 47 -6.60 11.50 1.68
CA LEU A 47 -5.85 11.58 2.92
C LEU A 47 -4.37 11.76 2.61
N ASN A 48 -3.80 12.81 3.17
CA ASN A 48 -2.36 13.04 3.17
C ASN A 48 -1.86 13.11 4.61
N VAL A 49 -1.00 12.17 4.98
CA VAL A 49 -0.27 12.11 6.24
C VAL A 49 1.23 11.96 5.98
N SER A 50 1.69 12.40 4.82
CA SER A 50 3.10 12.37 4.48
C SER A 50 3.95 13.22 5.44
N CYS A 51 5.19 12.81 5.67
CA CYS A 51 6.06 13.43 6.65
C CYS A 51 7.52 13.37 6.21
N GLU A 52 8.18 14.52 6.10
CA GLU A 52 9.62 14.61 5.79
C GLU A 52 10.51 14.41 7.04
N ALA A 53 9.94 14.45 8.23
CA ALA A 53 10.70 14.46 9.49
C ALA A 53 11.40 13.13 9.85
N GLY A 54 11.22 12.07 9.07
CA GLY A 54 11.87 10.78 9.29
C GLY A 54 11.20 9.95 10.39
N GLN A 55 11.92 9.61 11.47
CA GLN A 55 11.37 8.72 12.52
C GLN A 55 10.16 9.33 13.23
N THR A 56 9.09 8.56 13.33
CA THR A 56 7.85 8.95 14.01
C THR A 56 7.50 7.92 15.11
N THR A 57 6.61 8.31 16.01
CA THR A 57 6.01 7.42 17.01
C THR A 57 4.65 6.88 16.57
N PHE A 58 4.39 6.96 15.29
CA PHE A 58 3.16 6.51 14.65
C PHE A 58 3.06 4.97 14.69
N ASN A 59 1.95 4.43 15.18
CA ASN A 59 1.79 2.98 15.36
C ASN A 59 0.86 2.37 14.34
N ALA A 60 -0.23 3.05 14.00
CA ALA A 60 -1.21 2.53 13.06
C ALA A 60 -2.05 3.65 12.43
N LEU A 61 -2.51 3.40 11.21
CA LEU A 61 -3.51 4.19 10.51
C LEU A 61 -4.75 3.33 10.25
N LEU A 62 -5.88 3.70 10.84
CA LEU A 62 -7.13 2.98 10.67
C LEU A 62 -8.06 3.73 9.72
N VAL A 63 -8.22 3.21 8.52
CA VAL A 63 -9.05 3.75 7.44
C VAL A 63 -10.05 2.74 6.87
N GLY A 64 -10.29 1.63 7.58
CA GLY A 64 -11.15 0.54 7.08
C GLY A 64 -12.58 0.96 6.76
N ASN A 65 -13.13 1.95 7.45
CA ASN A 65 -14.46 2.49 7.16
C ASN A 65 -14.46 3.63 6.12
N CYS A 66 -13.28 4.10 5.69
CA CYS A 66 -13.15 5.13 4.65
C CYS A 66 -13.33 4.50 3.25
N ARG A 67 -14.48 3.90 2.99
CA ARG A 67 -14.77 3.15 1.75
C ARG A 67 -14.81 4.02 0.49
N ASN A 68 -14.80 5.35 0.65
CA ASN A 68 -14.74 6.29 -0.46
C ASN A 68 -13.33 6.80 -0.75
N LEU A 69 -12.32 6.30 -0.02
CA LEU A 69 -10.93 6.72 -0.16
C LEU A 69 -10.41 6.37 -1.56
N ARG A 70 -9.90 7.40 -2.24
CA ARG A 70 -9.33 7.32 -3.60
C ARG A 70 -7.84 7.59 -3.61
N LYS A 71 -7.40 8.50 -2.77
CA LYS A 71 -5.99 8.86 -2.64
C LYS A 71 -5.54 8.78 -1.20
N LEU A 72 -4.44 8.06 -0.99
CA LEU A 72 -3.77 7.94 0.30
C LEU A 72 -2.28 8.19 0.11
N ASP A 73 -1.75 9.19 0.81
CA ASP A 73 -0.33 9.48 0.88
C ASP A 73 0.16 9.35 2.32
N ILE A 74 1.06 8.42 2.54
CA ILE A 74 1.74 8.14 3.82
C ILE A 74 3.26 8.22 3.67
N SER A 75 3.74 8.83 2.58
CA SER A 75 5.17 8.88 2.27
C SER A 75 5.98 9.46 3.43
N GLY A 76 7.14 8.89 3.69
CA GLY A 76 8.06 9.34 4.73
C GLY A 76 7.69 8.94 6.16
N LEU A 77 6.56 8.25 6.41
CA LEU A 77 6.20 7.75 7.74
C LEU A 77 7.12 6.59 8.15
N LYS A 78 8.19 6.88 8.85
CA LYS A 78 9.16 5.89 9.36
C LYS A 78 8.87 5.59 10.82
N SER A 79 8.35 4.41 11.10
CA SER A 79 8.11 3.93 12.47
C SER A 79 8.35 2.44 12.56
N SER A 80 9.08 2.01 13.57
CA SER A 80 9.31 0.57 13.83
C SER A 80 8.02 -0.18 14.22
N SER A 81 6.98 0.53 14.61
CA SER A 81 5.68 -0.04 14.98
C SER A 81 4.66 -0.03 13.84
N PHE A 82 4.89 0.78 12.78
CA PHE A 82 4.00 0.88 11.62
C PHE A 82 4.62 0.14 10.43
N THR A 83 4.54 -1.19 10.45
CA THR A 83 5.17 -2.07 9.45
C THR A 83 4.18 -2.75 8.51
N GLY A 84 2.89 -2.62 8.76
CA GLY A 84 1.84 -3.20 7.92
C GLY A 84 0.67 -2.28 7.72
N MET A 85 -0.01 -2.37 6.56
CA MET A 85 -1.20 -1.61 6.26
C MET A 85 -2.26 -2.46 5.59
N ASP A 86 -3.48 -2.41 6.16
CA ASP A 86 -4.65 -3.09 5.59
C ASP A 86 -5.57 -2.08 4.87
N LEU A 87 -5.61 -2.18 3.55
CA LEU A 87 -6.46 -1.41 2.64
C LEU A 87 -7.51 -2.29 1.96
N SER A 88 -7.76 -3.50 2.49
CA SER A 88 -8.69 -4.48 1.89
C SER A 88 -10.14 -3.98 1.79
N SER A 89 -10.52 -3.00 2.60
CA SER A 89 -11.85 -2.37 2.57
C SER A 89 -11.94 -1.13 1.68
N ASN A 90 -10.81 -0.61 1.18
CA ASN A 90 -10.75 0.62 0.41
C ASN A 90 -10.89 0.34 -1.09
N THR A 91 -12.05 -0.15 -1.50
CA THR A 91 -12.34 -0.67 -2.84
C THR A 91 -12.33 0.39 -3.95
N LYS A 92 -12.24 1.68 -3.61
CA LYS A 92 -12.19 2.79 -4.55
C LYS A 92 -10.80 3.44 -4.65
N LEU A 93 -9.77 2.83 -4.06
CA LEU A 93 -8.43 3.40 -4.02
C LEU A 93 -7.82 3.43 -5.42
N GLU A 94 -7.42 4.62 -5.84
CA GLU A 94 -6.84 4.92 -7.16
C GLU A 94 -5.34 5.22 -7.06
N THR A 95 -4.92 5.84 -5.94
CA THR A 95 -3.54 6.27 -5.69
C THR A 95 -3.12 5.91 -4.27
N PHE A 96 -2.00 5.21 -4.13
CA PHE A 96 -1.35 4.92 -2.86
C PHE A 96 0.13 5.28 -2.92
N LEU A 97 0.55 6.20 -2.08
CA LEU A 97 1.93 6.67 -1.98
C LEU A 97 2.47 6.31 -0.60
N ALA A 98 3.47 5.44 -0.57
CA ALA A 98 4.10 4.93 0.63
C ALA A 98 5.62 4.88 0.52
N GLY A 99 6.19 5.72 -0.35
CA GLY A 99 7.64 5.84 -0.47
C GLY A 99 8.28 6.22 0.85
N ASP A 100 9.50 5.76 1.06
CA ASP A 100 10.30 6.07 2.25
C ASP A 100 9.60 5.76 3.59
N THR A 101 8.73 4.73 3.64
CA THR A 101 8.08 4.24 4.87
C THR A 101 8.79 3.01 5.43
N SER A 102 8.39 2.57 6.65
CA SER A 102 8.85 1.32 7.25
C SER A 102 7.97 0.10 6.92
N LEU A 103 7.05 0.22 5.97
CA LEU A 103 6.13 -0.87 5.65
C LEU A 103 6.86 -2.09 5.08
N THR A 104 6.55 -3.25 5.59
CA THR A 104 7.01 -4.56 5.09
C THR A 104 5.92 -5.31 4.32
N GLY A 105 4.66 -4.91 4.50
CA GLY A 105 3.52 -5.48 3.79
C GLY A 105 2.32 -4.53 3.70
N VAL A 106 1.60 -4.62 2.59
CA VAL A 106 0.34 -3.90 2.35
C VAL A 106 -0.66 -4.86 1.75
N THR A 107 -1.90 -4.83 2.25
CA THR A 107 -3.01 -5.58 1.67
C THR A 107 -3.95 -4.63 0.95
N PHE A 108 -4.15 -4.83 -0.36
CA PHE A 108 -5.08 -4.05 -1.16
C PHE A 108 -6.44 -4.75 -1.32
N ALA A 109 -7.49 -3.96 -1.52
CA ALA A 109 -8.78 -4.50 -1.94
C ALA A 109 -8.66 -5.11 -3.35
N GLY A 110 -9.09 -6.36 -3.51
CA GLY A 110 -9.16 -6.97 -4.84
C GLY A 110 -10.12 -6.20 -5.74
N GLY A 111 -9.67 -5.85 -6.94
CA GLY A 111 -10.45 -5.08 -7.90
C GLY A 111 -10.48 -3.56 -7.67
N ALA A 112 -9.73 -3.03 -6.70
CA ALA A 112 -9.57 -1.59 -6.56
C ALA A 112 -9.03 -0.97 -7.86
N PRO A 113 -9.49 0.22 -8.26
CA PRO A 113 -9.04 0.89 -9.49
C PRO A 113 -7.67 1.54 -9.33
N LEU A 114 -6.77 0.90 -8.56
CA LEU A 114 -5.43 1.39 -8.26
C LEU A 114 -4.63 1.55 -9.56
N ALA A 115 -4.18 2.76 -9.84
CA ALA A 115 -3.43 3.11 -11.03
C ALA A 115 -2.03 3.64 -10.71
N VAL A 116 -1.86 4.23 -9.53
CA VAL A 116 -0.56 4.72 -9.03
C VAL A 116 -0.30 4.11 -7.67
N CYS A 117 0.83 3.43 -7.54
CA CYS A 117 1.24 2.74 -6.33
C CYS A 117 2.75 2.90 -6.15
N VAL A 118 3.15 3.64 -5.13
CA VAL A 118 4.56 3.80 -4.72
C VAL A 118 4.76 3.03 -3.44
N LEU A 119 5.72 2.10 -3.42
CA LEU A 119 5.99 1.20 -2.31
C LEU A 119 7.45 1.32 -1.84
N PRO A 120 7.69 1.19 -0.51
CA PRO A 120 9.01 1.42 0.06
C PRO A 120 9.99 0.27 -0.23
N GLY A 121 11.28 0.58 -0.12
CA GLY A 121 12.35 -0.41 -0.25
C GLY A 121 12.41 -1.45 0.87
N THR A 122 11.66 -1.25 1.96
CA THR A 122 11.53 -2.19 3.10
C THR A 122 10.53 -3.32 2.83
N LEU A 123 9.77 -3.26 1.75
CA LEU A 123 8.69 -4.21 1.45
C LEU A 123 9.22 -5.65 1.34
N GLN A 124 8.59 -6.58 2.04
CA GLN A 124 8.92 -8.02 2.03
C GLN A 124 7.88 -8.85 1.28
N THR A 125 6.62 -8.41 1.33
CA THR A 125 5.50 -9.09 0.68
C THR A 125 4.81 -8.13 -0.29
N LEU A 126 4.73 -8.52 -1.55
CA LEU A 126 3.96 -7.83 -2.59
C LEU A 126 2.86 -8.75 -3.12
N GLU A 127 1.62 -8.42 -2.83
CA GLU A 127 0.46 -9.14 -3.33
C GLU A 127 -0.45 -8.22 -4.15
N LEU A 128 -0.49 -8.43 -5.44
CA LEU A 128 -1.32 -7.70 -6.40
C LEU A 128 -2.42 -8.65 -6.88
N ARG A 129 -3.68 -8.35 -6.53
CA ARG A 129 -4.82 -9.20 -6.86
C ARG A 129 -5.93 -8.40 -7.53
N TYR A 130 -6.27 -8.77 -8.78
CA TYR A 130 -7.35 -8.15 -9.56
C TYR A 130 -7.18 -6.63 -9.77
N LEU A 131 -5.95 -6.11 -9.75
CA LEU A 131 -5.65 -4.69 -9.91
C LEU A 131 -5.50 -4.34 -11.40
N ASN A 132 -6.62 -4.34 -12.12
CA ASN A 132 -6.67 -4.24 -13.58
C ASN A 132 -6.45 -2.82 -14.14
N LYS A 133 -6.15 -1.84 -13.30
CA LYS A 133 -5.73 -0.49 -13.72
C LYS A 133 -4.25 -0.24 -13.48
N LEU A 134 -3.61 -1.08 -12.65
CA LEU A 134 -2.21 -0.92 -12.32
C LEU A 134 -1.32 -1.45 -13.45
N THR A 135 -0.45 -0.60 -13.95
CA THR A 135 0.58 -0.92 -14.95
C THR A 135 1.96 -0.95 -14.31
N ASN A 136 2.97 -1.47 -15.00
CA ASN A 136 4.36 -1.38 -14.52
C ASN A 136 4.82 0.07 -14.33
N ALA A 137 4.36 1.01 -15.16
CA ALA A 137 4.67 2.43 -15.00
C ALA A 137 3.99 3.05 -13.78
N GLY A 138 2.80 2.57 -13.43
CA GLY A 138 2.07 3.03 -12.24
C GLY A 138 2.55 2.39 -10.94
N LEU A 139 3.21 1.23 -11.02
CA LEU A 139 3.81 0.54 -9.87
C LEU A 139 5.29 0.95 -9.74
N GLN A 140 5.57 1.73 -8.73
CA GLN A 140 6.94 2.17 -8.43
C GLN A 140 7.41 1.50 -7.13
N LEU A 141 8.50 0.76 -7.22
CA LEU A 141 9.16 0.10 -6.09
C LEU A 141 10.47 0.83 -5.82
N GLU A 142 10.60 1.43 -4.63
CA GLU A 142 11.85 2.11 -4.23
C GLU A 142 13.01 1.14 -4.00
N GLY A 143 12.68 -0.13 -3.79
CA GLY A 143 13.65 -1.22 -3.71
C GLY A 143 12.94 -2.56 -3.79
N THR A 144 13.64 -3.56 -4.33
CA THR A 144 13.08 -4.90 -4.56
C THR A 144 13.87 -6.00 -3.87
N ALA A 145 15.02 -5.63 -3.28
CA ALA A 145 15.94 -6.60 -2.66
C ALA A 145 15.37 -7.37 -1.46
N ASN A 146 14.30 -6.84 -0.85
CA ASN A 146 13.66 -7.43 0.33
C ASN A 146 12.37 -8.21 0.00
N ILE A 147 11.88 -8.16 -1.25
CA ILE A 147 10.64 -8.83 -1.64
C ILE A 147 10.90 -10.34 -1.76
N THR A 148 10.57 -11.07 -0.70
CA THR A 148 10.71 -12.53 -0.63
C THR A 148 9.43 -13.26 -1.06
N ARG A 149 8.27 -12.58 -1.00
CA ARG A 149 6.97 -13.13 -1.40
C ARG A 149 6.31 -12.24 -2.46
N LEU A 150 6.11 -12.79 -3.65
CA LEU A 150 5.46 -12.11 -4.76
C LEU A 150 4.23 -12.89 -5.22
N VAL A 151 3.07 -12.24 -5.21
CA VAL A 151 1.82 -12.78 -5.74
C VAL A 151 1.26 -11.81 -6.78
N ILE A 152 1.02 -12.30 -7.99
CA ILE A 152 0.36 -11.57 -9.06
C ILE A 152 -0.83 -12.42 -9.50
N ASP A 153 -2.03 -11.92 -9.22
CA ASP A 153 -3.27 -12.66 -9.47
C ASP A 153 -4.23 -11.81 -10.30
N ASN A 154 -4.49 -12.21 -11.55
CA ASN A 154 -5.40 -11.53 -12.46
C ASN A 154 -5.13 -10.00 -12.59
N CYS A 155 -3.87 -9.60 -12.76
CA CYS A 155 -3.45 -8.22 -13.01
C CYS A 155 -3.03 -8.08 -14.48
N SER A 156 -3.99 -7.84 -15.36
CA SER A 156 -3.81 -7.94 -16.82
C SER A 156 -2.85 -6.91 -17.43
N LEU A 157 -2.59 -5.80 -16.74
CA LEU A 157 -1.71 -4.73 -17.22
C LEU A 157 -0.30 -4.78 -16.61
N ILE A 158 -0.03 -5.72 -15.70
CA ILE A 158 1.31 -5.93 -15.14
C ILE A 158 2.08 -6.88 -16.04
N ASP A 159 3.20 -6.41 -16.57
CA ASP A 159 4.22 -7.29 -17.13
C ASP A 159 4.97 -7.97 -15.97
N TRP A 160 4.49 -9.15 -15.63
CA TRP A 160 5.05 -9.98 -14.56
C TRP A 160 6.52 -10.32 -14.78
N ASN A 161 6.95 -10.41 -16.03
CA ASN A 161 8.30 -10.75 -16.40
C ASN A 161 9.30 -9.64 -16.01
N THR A 162 8.95 -8.39 -16.32
CA THR A 162 9.72 -7.22 -15.89
C THR A 162 9.73 -7.11 -14.35
N LEU A 163 8.59 -7.32 -13.70
CA LEU A 163 8.50 -7.26 -12.25
C LEU A 163 9.33 -8.36 -11.57
N LEU A 164 9.28 -9.58 -12.09
CA LEU A 164 10.05 -10.70 -11.56
C LEU A 164 11.57 -10.50 -11.70
N GLN A 165 12.01 -9.87 -12.79
CA GLN A 165 13.43 -9.53 -12.94
C GLN A 165 13.93 -8.55 -11.87
N GLN A 166 13.07 -7.66 -11.43
CA GLN A 166 13.39 -6.69 -10.38
C GLN A 166 13.41 -7.32 -8.99
N CYS A 167 12.56 -8.32 -8.73
CA CYS A 167 12.38 -8.96 -7.42
C CYS A 167 13.27 -10.22 -7.28
N SER A 168 14.59 -10.05 -7.36
CA SER A 168 15.57 -11.17 -7.37
C SER A 168 15.65 -11.97 -6.06
N ALA A 169 15.16 -11.44 -4.93
CA ALA A 169 15.13 -12.12 -3.63
C ALA A 169 13.89 -13.00 -3.42
N THR A 170 12.99 -13.06 -4.42
CA THR A 170 11.73 -13.79 -4.28
C THR A 170 11.97 -15.29 -4.11
N SER A 171 11.55 -15.82 -2.97
CA SER A 171 11.56 -17.26 -2.65
C SER A 171 10.18 -17.90 -2.74
N TYR A 172 9.11 -17.10 -2.73
CA TYR A 172 7.74 -17.54 -2.97
C TYR A 172 7.14 -16.74 -4.11
N LEU A 173 6.75 -17.43 -5.18
CA LEU A 173 6.13 -16.83 -6.35
C LEU A 173 4.79 -17.51 -6.65
N ARG A 174 3.73 -16.69 -6.79
CA ARG A 174 2.44 -17.13 -7.33
C ARG A 174 2.01 -16.18 -8.44
N ILE A 175 1.76 -16.74 -9.61
CA ILE A 175 1.24 -16.00 -10.76
C ILE A 175 0.02 -16.75 -11.28
N THR A 176 -1.13 -16.08 -11.35
CA THR A 176 -2.39 -16.65 -11.86
C THR A 176 -3.12 -15.66 -12.75
N GLY A 177 -4.03 -16.16 -13.59
CA GLY A 177 -4.85 -15.31 -14.46
C GLY A 177 -4.07 -14.58 -15.56
N ILE A 178 -2.93 -15.13 -15.96
CA ILE A 178 -2.13 -14.65 -17.08
C ILE A 178 -2.41 -15.53 -18.29
N ASP A 179 -2.59 -14.90 -19.45
CA ASP A 179 -2.62 -15.62 -20.71
C ASP A 179 -1.21 -16.16 -21.00
N MET A 180 -1.10 -17.46 -20.94
CA MET A 180 0.16 -18.19 -21.17
C MET A 180 0.37 -18.56 -22.64
N ASP A 181 -0.57 -18.19 -23.52
CA ASP A 181 -0.50 -18.50 -24.96
C ASP A 181 0.69 -17.81 -25.62
N GLY A 182 1.72 -18.59 -25.83
CA GLY A 182 2.94 -18.20 -26.55
C GLY A 182 4.22 -18.04 -25.73
N ASN A 183 4.15 -18.16 -24.39
CA ASN A 183 5.32 -17.90 -23.54
C ASN A 183 5.85 -19.15 -22.82
N GLY A 184 6.48 -20.06 -23.54
CA GLY A 184 7.37 -21.05 -22.93
C GLY A 184 8.55 -20.45 -22.13
N ASN A 185 8.62 -19.12 -22.09
CA ASN A 185 9.62 -18.35 -21.36
C ASN A 185 9.38 -18.33 -19.84
N LEU A 186 8.13 -18.44 -19.35
CA LEU A 186 7.87 -18.46 -17.91
C LEU A 186 8.50 -19.69 -17.25
N LEU A 187 8.21 -20.88 -17.76
CA LEU A 187 8.79 -22.13 -17.26
C LEU A 187 10.31 -22.12 -17.35
N ARG A 188 10.89 -21.62 -18.44
CA ARG A 188 12.33 -21.48 -18.60
C ARG A 188 12.95 -20.58 -17.52
N ARG A 189 12.31 -19.46 -17.19
CA ARG A 189 12.82 -18.52 -16.19
C ARG A 189 12.64 -19.03 -14.77
N LEU A 190 11.54 -19.68 -14.45
CA LEU A 190 11.35 -20.34 -13.17
C LEU A 190 12.44 -21.42 -12.96
N MET A 191 12.81 -22.14 -14.01
CA MET A 191 13.90 -23.15 -13.98
C MET A 191 15.29 -22.51 -13.84
N THR A 192 15.49 -21.26 -14.29
CA THR A 192 16.79 -20.55 -14.18
C THR A 192 16.94 -19.78 -12.86
N MET A 193 15.87 -19.52 -12.14
CA MET A 193 15.89 -18.85 -10.83
C MET A 193 16.30 -19.80 -9.69
N GLY A 194 16.65 -21.05 -9.98
CA GLY A 194 17.26 -22.01 -9.06
C GLY A 194 16.54 -22.14 -7.72
N GLY A 195 15.54 -23.01 -7.65
CA GLY A 195 14.96 -23.42 -6.37
C GLY A 195 13.65 -22.76 -5.99
N VAL A 196 12.69 -22.78 -6.88
CA VAL A 196 11.27 -22.65 -6.51
C VAL A 196 10.72 -24.08 -6.48
N ASP A 197 10.66 -24.67 -5.28
CA ASP A 197 9.97 -25.95 -5.04
C ASP A 197 8.45 -25.76 -5.09
#